data_e04d36e36631c05d845553b4b8206cea
#
_entry.id   e04d36e36631c05d845553b4b8206cea
#
_cell.length_a   1.000
_cell.length_b   1.000
_cell.length_c   1.000
_cell.angle_alpha   90.00
_cell.angle_beta   90.00
_cell.angle_gamma   90.00
#
_symmetry.space_group_name_H-M   'P 1'
#
loop_
_entity.id
_entity.type
_entity.pdbx_description
1 polymer ?
#
loop_
_entity_poly.entity_id
_entity_poly.type
_entity_poly.pdbx_seq_one_letter_code
_entity_poly.pdbx_strand_id
1 'polypeptide(L)'
;MLPRQLEQNTIPPVWMGNGTQFRSRIDISVAGKSTAARASEHNSMKVLQDVIDQTSEPAFEIVVLGSGGGPLETDCAGYLVKAIDQRWEDGILGLEGGSGLGALSALFSSQSPDTMFPGITFPTDYSTPLLQASYVFSFVSGYLITHAHLDHVQSLIMLTGSAPPRPNLAASNYAPVSQPVPPLCPIVYGTTGTLEKLSTAYTGQIWPELVAWVPGHNEDRKTEAPKKRRKVNQADKRKKSKSPESDTRLIYNEHPNASLVLSPLQTNSPPQSLIGAPSLGVRLYPLVHGSTSKETYESSGAFIRHMPLPYLSPKPVTGVRSRRKPKEGKEFLFLGDMESAYRKSGENGAHPELRAKAGRFNSVIWEEAARSWIEGRLCGIFIECSYDSSRLGQHMYGHLSPPAVYHELKVLAGHVSQTKTRPLDGLKIFITHIKESLVPHPEGKTQHEIIMAQLQELEKDGKLGVAFIRPVKGDRIGCIRTSEVVEWEVSWEGL
;
A
#
# COMPACT_ATOMS: atom_id res chain seq x y z
N MET A 1 29.69 43.25 27.54
CA MET A 1 30.57 43.59 26.41
C MET A 1 29.79 43.32 25.11
N LEU A 2 29.74 44.34 24.29
CA LEU A 2 28.96 44.71 23.15
C LEU A 2 28.39 43.64 22.19
N PRO A 3 27.19 43.86 21.62
CA PRO A 3 26.55 43.02 20.60
C PRO A 3 27.04 43.38 19.18
N ARG A 4 27.19 42.36 18.32
CA ARG A 4 27.46 42.55 16.88
C ARG A 4 26.15 42.74 16.12
N GLN A 5 26.15 43.76 15.27
CA GLN A 5 25.11 44.17 14.36
C GLN A 5 24.89 43.14 13.25
N LEU A 6 23.60 42.88 12.93
CA LEU A 6 23.15 42.17 11.74
C LEU A 6 23.08 43.19 10.58
N GLU A 7 23.83 42.94 9.53
CA GLU A 7 23.68 43.65 8.24
C GLU A 7 22.47 43.10 7.48
N GLN A 8 21.62 44.05 7.06
CA GLN A 8 20.48 43.79 6.19
C GLN A 8 20.98 43.76 4.74
N ASN A 9 20.84 42.60 4.07
CA ASN A 9 21.00 42.52 2.61
C ASN A 9 19.69 42.78 1.92
N THR A 10 19.63 43.86 1.17
CA THR A 10 18.55 44.32 0.27
C THR A 10 18.58 43.52 -1.04
N ILE A 11 17.44 42.94 -1.41
CA ILE A 11 17.21 42.26 -2.68
C ILE A 11 16.81 43.27 -3.75
N PRO A 12 17.38 43.25 -4.99
CA PRO A 12 16.98 44.12 -6.08
C PRO A 12 15.70 43.62 -6.80
N PRO A 13 14.94 44.48 -7.49
CA PRO A 13 13.66 44.17 -8.08
C PRO A 13 13.77 43.39 -9.39
N VAL A 14 12.86 42.42 -9.56
CA VAL A 14 12.72 41.60 -10.77
C VAL A 14 11.90 42.32 -11.83
N TRP A 15 12.41 42.28 -13.05
CA TRP A 15 11.79 42.83 -14.27
C TRP A 15 10.59 42.00 -14.71
N MET A 16 9.46 42.68 -15.03
CA MET A 16 8.32 42.07 -15.73
C MET A 16 8.60 42.02 -17.23
N GLY A 17 8.57 40.84 -17.80
CA GLY A 17 8.64 40.62 -19.25
C GLY A 17 7.26 40.25 -19.82
N ASN A 18 6.84 40.96 -20.87
CA ASN A 18 5.55 40.85 -21.54
C ASN A 18 5.32 39.50 -22.22
N GLY A 19 4.12 38.94 -22.03
CA GLY A 19 3.65 37.74 -22.71
C GLY A 19 3.32 37.99 -24.19
N THR A 20 3.77 37.07 -25.02
CA THR A 20 3.29 36.89 -26.41
C THR A 20 2.61 35.56 -26.55
N GLN A 21 1.30 35.58 -26.78
CA GLN A 21 0.51 34.42 -27.14
C GLN A 21 0.86 33.97 -28.58
N PHE A 22 1.35 32.75 -28.75
CA PHE A 22 1.36 32.06 -30.04
C PHE A 22 0.16 31.09 -30.10
N ARG A 23 -0.86 31.49 -30.90
CA ARG A 23 -1.90 30.55 -31.38
C ARG A 23 -1.44 30.04 -32.73
N SER A 24 -1.05 28.80 -32.84
CA SER A 24 -0.92 28.11 -34.14
C SER A 24 -2.27 27.52 -34.54
N ARG A 25 -2.90 28.11 -35.55
CA ARG A 25 -3.99 27.49 -36.28
C ARG A 25 -3.40 26.50 -37.31
N ILE A 26 -3.75 25.24 -37.17
CA ILE A 26 -3.53 24.26 -38.25
C ILE A 26 -4.84 24.16 -39.02
N ASP A 27 -4.87 24.76 -40.23
CA ASP A 27 -5.95 24.58 -41.20
C ASP A 27 -5.71 23.27 -41.96
N ILE A 28 -6.52 22.25 -41.69
CA ILE A 28 -6.56 21.00 -42.49
C ILE A 28 -7.78 21.13 -43.43
N SER A 29 -7.53 21.35 -44.70
CA SER A 29 -8.56 21.27 -45.75
C SER A 29 -8.89 19.81 -46.02
N VAL A 30 -10.11 19.38 -45.65
CA VAL A 30 -10.62 18.04 -45.92
C VAL A 30 -11.56 18.05 -47.13
N ALA A 31 -11.12 17.48 -48.24
CA ALA A 31 -11.95 17.24 -49.43
C ALA A 31 -12.99 16.16 -49.08
N GLY A 32 -14.21 16.37 -49.58
CA GLY A 32 -15.44 15.65 -49.20
C GLY A 32 -15.42 14.14 -49.33
N LYS A 33 -15.66 13.47 -48.20
CA LYS A 33 -16.10 12.07 -48.13
C LYS A 33 -17.59 12.01 -47.76
N SER A 34 -18.30 10.98 -48.23
CA SER A 34 -19.74 10.83 -48.04
C SER A 34 -20.14 10.75 -46.56
N THR A 35 -21.33 11.23 -46.22
CA THR A 35 -21.88 11.29 -44.86
C THR A 35 -21.93 9.93 -44.14
N ALA A 36 -22.08 8.84 -44.85
CA ALA A 36 -22.13 7.47 -44.29
C ALA A 36 -20.72 6.98 -43.82
N ALA A 37 -19.66 7.35 -44.55
CA ALA A 37 -18.29 7.01 -44.16
C ALA A 37 -17.83 7.82 -42.92
N ARG A 38 -18.26 9.09 -42.81
CA ARG A 38 -18.00 9.91 -41.63
C ARG A 38 -18.67 9.41 -40.35
N ALA A 39 -19.91 8.89 -40.45
CA ALA A 39 -20.60 8.32 -39.29
C ALA A 39 -19.96 7.01 -38.82
N SER A 40 -19.45 6.19 -39.73
CA SER A 40 -18.72 4.96 -39.39
C SER A 40 -17.36 5.24 -38.77
N GLU A 41 -16.59 6.19 -39.30
CA GLU A 41 -15.29 6.60 -38.72
C GLU A 41 -15.48 7.27 -37.34
N HIS A 42 -16.51 8.09 -37.16
CA HIS A 42 -16.80 8.74 -35.87
C HIS A 42 -17.24 7.73 -34.82
N ASN A 43 -18.06 6.71 -35.16
CA ASN A 43 -18.40 5.64 -34.24
C ASN A 43 -17.20 4.74 -33.92
N SER A 44 -16.34 4.43 -34.89
CA SER A 44 -15.13 3.66 -34.65
C SER A 44 -14.14 4.40 -33.77
N MET A 45 -13.95 5.71 -33.97
CA MET A 45 -13.10 6.54 -33.10
C MET A 45 -13.69 6.70 -31.70
N LYS A 46 -15.02 6.84 -31.56
CA LYS A 46 -15.66 6.89 -30.24
C LYS A 46 -15.54 5.59 -29.48
N VAL A 47 -15.72 4.43 -30.15
CA VAL A 47 -15.50 3.10 -29.56
C VAL A 47 -14.04 2.89 -29.19
N LEU A 48 -13.08 3.36 -30.00
CA LEU A 48 -11.64 3.35 -29.66
C LEU A 48 -11.34 4.26 -28.48
N GLN A 49 -11.90 5.48 -28.44
CA GLN A 49 -11.73 6.42 -27.32
C GLN A 49 -12.36 5.85 -26.04
N ASP A 50 -13.59 5.29 -26.10
CA ASP A 50 -14.23 4.62 -24.96
C ASP A 50 -13.45 3.37 -24.49
N VAL A 51 -12.74 2.68 -25.40
CA VAL A 51 -11.85 1.55 -25.05
C VAL A 51 -10.53 2.05 -24.42
N ILE A 52 -9.96 3.13 -24.94
CA ILE A 52 -8.74 3.75 -24.39
C ILE A 52 -9.03 4.34 -23.01
N ASP A 53 -10.14 5.07 -22.84
CA ASP A 53 -10.54 5.67 -21.57
C ASP A 53 -10.86 4.60 -20.50
N GLN A 54 -11.43 3.45 -20.88
CA GLN A 54 -11.68 2.33 -19.95
C GLN A 54 -10.41 1.55 -19.53
N THR A 55 -9.28 1.71 -20.25
CA THR A 55 -8.03 1.00 -19.94
C THR A 55 -7.04 1.81 -19.11
N SER A 56 -7.26 3.11 -18.95
CA SER A 56 -6.32 4.06 -18.36
C SER A 56 -6.65 4.53 -16.93
N GLU A 57 -7.84 4.21 -16.41
CA GLU A 57 -8.17 4.64 -15.04
C GLU A 57 -7.43 3.84 -13.96
N PRO A 58 -6.89 4.51 -12.92
CA PRO A 58 -6.27 3.84 -11.79
C PRO A 58 -7.31 3.02 -11.03
N ALA A 59 -6.89 1.90 -10.43
CA ALA A 59 -7.75 1.09 -9.56
C ALA A 59 -7.64 1.52 -8.10
N PHE A 60 -6.54 2.18 -7.74
CA PHE A 60 -6.23 2.61 -6.38
C PHE A 60 -5.60 3.99 -6.40
N GLU A 61 -5.82 4.71 -5.31
CA GLU A 61 -5.03 5.88 -4.93
C GLU A 61 -4.26 5.58 -3.65
N ILE A 62 -2.95 5.88 -3.66
CA ILE A 62 -2.04 5.65 -2.55
C ILE A 62 -1.32 6.96 -2.25
N VAL A 63 -1.37 7.42 -0.99
CA VAL A 63 -0.60 8.56 -0.50
C VAL A 63 0.55 8.04 0.36
N VAL A 64 1.78 8.47 0.06
CA VAL A 64 3.00 8.05 0.75
C VAL A 64 3.26 8.97 1.94
N LEU A 65 3.18 8.44 3.16
CA LEU A 65 3.53 9.17 4.39
C LEU A 65 5.00 9.00 4.75
N GLY A 66 5.60 7.91 4.30
CA GLY A 66 6.99 7.56 4.42
C GLY A 66 7.26 6.24 3.72
N SER A 67 8.48 6.07 3.20
CA SER A 67 8.88 4.89 2.42
C SER A 67 10.23 4.33 2.83
N GLY A 68 10.90 4.92 3.82
CA GLY A 68 12.20 4.50 4.34
C GLY A 68 12.11 3.37 5.38
N GLY A 69 13.24 2.70 5.61
CA GLY A 69 13.43 1.64 6.60
C GLY A 69 14.20 2.08 7.84
N GLY A 70 14.06 3.35 8.24
CA GLY A 70 14.88 3.98 9.29
C GLY A 70 16.29 4.34 8.78
N PRO A 71 17.13 4.97 9.63
CA PRO A 71 16.87 5.30 11.02
C PRO A 71 16.03 6.57 11.25
N LEU A 72 15.50 7.20 10.16
CA LEU A 72 14.74 8.43 10.26
C LEU A 72 13.28 8.10 10.64
N GLU A 73 12.90 8.42 11.88
CA GLU A 73 11.55 8.20 12.42
C GLU A 73 10.46 8.99 11.66
N THR A 74 10.86 10.01 10.92
CA THR A 74 9.97 10.86 10.11
C THR A 74 9.70 10.33 8.71
N ASP A 75 10.39 9.23 8.31
CA ASP A 75 10.25 8.60 6.98
C ASP A 75 10.23 7.07 7.07
N CYS A 76 9.61 6.52 8.10
CA CYS A 76 9.36 5.08 8.21
C CYS A 76 8.20 4.65 7.31
N ALA A 77 8.08 3.35 7.05
CA ALA A 77 7.03 2.80 6.19
C ALA A 77 5.62 3.19 6.64
N GLY A 78 4.86 3.85 5.76
CA GLY A 78 3.48 4.27 6.04
C GLY A 78 2.78 4.81 4.80
N TYR A 79 1.62 4.24 4.46
CA TYR A 79 0.88 4.59 3.25
C TYR A 79 -0.62 4.64 3.56
N LEU A 80 -1.35 5.54 2.92
CA LEU A 80 -2.81 5.61 2.98
C LEU A 80 -3.40 5.20 1.64
N VAL A 81 -4.32 4.24 1.64
CA VAL A 81 -4.85 3.62 0.42
C VAL A 81 -6.37 3.66 0.40
N LYS A 82 -6.94 3.98 -0.75
CA LYS A 82 -8.34 3.75 -1.07
C LYS A 82 -8.53 3.13 -2.46
N ALA A 83 -9.65 2.49 -2.69
CA ALA A 83 -10.08 2.13 -4.04
C ALA A 83 -10.54 3.38 -4.81
N ILE A 84 -10.39 3.37 -6.15
CA ILE A 84 -10.70 4.54 -6.98
C ILE A 84 -12.18 4.93 -6.95
N ASP A 85 -13.07 3.94 -6.81
CA ASP A 85 -14.52 4.11 -6.75
C ASP A 85 -15.03 4.56 -5.37
N GLN A 86 -14.13 4.82 -4.41
CA GLN A 86 -14.44 5.33 -3.07
C GLN A 86 -13.91 6.75 -2.92
N ARG A 87 -14.57 7.55 -2.07
CA ARG A 87 -14.01 8.80 -1.56
C ARG A 87 -13.09 8.48 -0.37
N TRP A 88 -12.21 9.40 -0.03
CA TRP A 88 -11.35 9.27 1.14
C TRP A 88 -12.16 9.15 2.45
N GLU A 89 -13.29 9.84 2.53
CA GLU A 89 -14.18 9.82 3.69
C GLU A 89 -14.96 8.50 3.86
N ASP A 90 -15.06 7.69 2.81
CA ASP A 90 -15.77 6.41 2.89
C ASP A 90 -14.97 5.35 3.68
N GLY A 91 -13.64 5.51 3.78
CA GLY A 91 -12.73 4.68 4.57
C GLY A 91 -11.37 4.57 3.93
N ILE A 92 -10.34 4.70 4.73
CA ILE A 92 -8.93 4.62 4.34
C ILE A 92 -8.31 3.38 4.97
N LEU A 93 -7.54 2.63 4.19
CA LEU A 93 -6.67 1.57 4.69
C LEU A 93 -5.24 2.13 4.84
N GLY A 94 -4.68 2.09 6.05
CA GLY A 94 -3.25 2.27 6.27
C GLY A 94 -2.50 0.99 5.86
N LEU A 95 -1.44 1.11 5.06
CA LEU A 95 -0.44 0.06 4.89
C LEU A 95 0.77 0.47 5.70
N GLU A 96 1.10 -0.31 6.68
CA GLU A 96 2.04 0.00 7.76
C GLU A 96 1.64 1.20 8.61
N GLY A 97 2.29 1.36 9.74
CA GLY A 97 2.04 2.42 10.72
C GLY A 97 3.33 3.01 11.28
N GLY A 98 4.43 2.95 10.53
CA GLY A 98 5.70 3.57 10.91
C GLY A 98 5.63 5.09 10.83
N SER A 99 5.23 5.66 9.71
CA SER A 99 4.87 7.07 9.54
C SER A 99 3.36 7.25 9.58
N GLY A 100 2.88 8.34 10.17
CA GLY A 100 1.45 8.56 10.35
C GLY A 100 1.07 10.04 10.49
N LEU A 101 0.27 10.36 11.51
CA LEU A 101 -0.31 11.69 11.72
C LEU A 101 0.73 12.81 11.70
N GLY A 102 1.86 12.63 12.37
CA GLY A 102 2.93 13.64 12.42
C GLY A 102 3.57 13.88 11.05
N ALA A 103 3.78 12.81 10.27
CA ALA A 103 4.30 12.89 8.91
C ALA A 103 3.34 13.64 7.98
N LEU A 104 2.02 13.33 8.05
CA LEU A 104 1.01 14.02 7.26
C LEU A 104 0.87 15.50 7.66
N SER A 105 0.92 15.81 8.97
CA SER A 105 0.90 17.19 9.45
C SER A 105 2.10 18.00 8.93
N ALA A 106 3.28 17.40 8.89
CA ALA A 106 4.46 18.04 8.31
C ALA A 106 4.31 18.28 6.80
N LEU A 107 3.75 17.31 6.07
CA LEU A 107 3.45 17.47 4.63
C LEU A 107 2.47 18.62 4.38
N PHE A 108 1.39 18.72 5.12
CA PHE A 108 0.41 19.81 4.98
C PHE A 108 0.94 21.19 5.40
N SER A 109 2.10 21.25 6.05
CA SER A 109 2.81 22.51 6.30
C SER A 109 3.53 23.05 5.05
N SER A 110 3.81 22.19 4.07
CA SER A 110 4.58 22.53 2.86
C SER A 110 3.80 22.28 1.54
N GLN A 111 2.75 21.47 1.58
CA GLN A 111 1.95 21.09 0.41
C GLN A 111 0.46 21.33 0.67
N SER A 112 -0.29 21.65 -0.39
CA SER A 112 -1.73 21.78 -0.28
C SER A 112 -2.40 20.43 0.01
N PRO A 113 -3.25 20.33 1.04
CA PRO A 113 -4.05 19.12 1.29
C PRO A 113 -4.89 18.66 0.08
N ASP A 114 -5.41 19.59 -0.72
CA ASP A 114 -6.23 19.29 -1.90
C ASP A 114 -5.47 18.53 -2.98
N THR A 115 -4.16 18.74 -3.08
CA THR A 115 -3.29 18.02 -4.02
C THR A 115 -3.12 16.56 -3.62
N MET A 116 -2.97 16.31 -2.31
CA MET A 116 -2.76 14.97 -1.78
C MET A 116 -4.07 14.19 -1.63
N PHE A 117 -5.15 14.87 -1.23
CA PHE A 117 -6.46 14.29 -0.97
C PHE A 117 -7.57 15.03 -1.71
N PRO A 118 -7.58 14.97 -3.06
CA PRO A 118 -8.58 15.66 -3.84
C PRO A 118 -9.99 15.16 -3.48
N GLY A 119 -10.90 16.11 -3.35
CA GLY A 119 -12.30 15.82 -3.02
C GLY A 119 -12.61 15.83 -1.52
N ILE A 120 -11.63 15.88 -0.62
CA ILE A 120 -11.88 16.16 0.80
C ILE A 120 -12.19 17.65 0.96
N THR A 121 -13.35 17.95 1.61
CA THR A 121 -13.66 19.31 2.03
C THR A 121 -13.39 19.44 3.52
N PHE A 122 -12.39 20.24 3.87
CA PHE A 122 -12.04 20.47 5.28
C PHE A 122 -13.02 21.44 5.92
N PRO A 123 -13.57 21.13 7.10
CA PRO A 123 -14.36 22.07 7.87
C PRO A 123 -13.52 23.32 8.26
N THR A 124 -14.15 24.46 8.38
CA THR A 124 -13.48 25.74 8.69
C THR A 124 -12.68 25.71 9.99
N ASP A 125 -13.10 24.91 10.96
CA ASP A 125 -12.41 24.74 12.24
C ASP A 125 -11.11 23.94 12.12
N TYR A 126 -10.91 23.20 11.02
CA TYR A 126 -9.68 22.45 10.73
C TYR A 126 -8.69 23.34 9.96
N SER A 127 -8.26 24.43 10.57
CA SER A 127 -7.49 25.52 9.94
C SER A 127 -5.95 25.34 10.00
N THR A 128 -5.46 24.38 10.77
CA THR A 128 -4.02 24.12 10.90
C THR A 128 -3.63 22.81 10.25
N PRO A 129 -2.36 22.65 9.79
CA PRO A 129 -1.87 21.39 9.23
C PRO A 129 -2.13 20.17 10.10
N LEU A 130 -1.94 20.31 11.43
CA LEU A 130 -2.23 19.22 12.37
C LEU A 130 -3.70 18.86 12.40
N LEU A 131 -4.59 19.84 12.45
CA LEU A 131 -6.03 19.57 12.45
C LEU A 131 -6.50 18.97 11.13
N GLN A 132 -6.00 19.45 9.99
CA GLN A 132 -6.30 18.88 8.68
C GLN A 132 -5.80 17.44 8.57
N ALA A 133 -4.57 17.14 9.02
CA ALA A 133 -4.06 15.78 9.08
C ALA A 133 -4.93 14.91 10.02
N SER A 134 -5.33 15.43 11.17
CA SER A 134 -6.25 14.77 12.10
C SER A 134 -7.60 14.46 11.43
N TYR A 135 -8.14 15.38 10.63
CA TYR A 135 -9.37 15.16 9.86
C TYR A 135 -9.25 14.00 8.89
N VAL A 136 -8.15 13.93 8.11
CA VAL A 136 -7.88 12.79 7.21
C VAL A 136 -7.77 11.49 8.01
N PHE A 137 -7.02 11.49 9.13
CA PHE A 137 -6.85 10.31 9.97
C PHE A 137 -8.14 9.82 10.63
N SER A 138 -9.15 10.68 10.79
CA SER A 138 -10.46 10.28 11.28
C SER A 138 -11.20 9.32 10.33
N PHE A 139 -10.78 9.23 9.06
CA PHE A 139 -11.31 8.32 8.06
C PHE A 139 -10.53 7.01 7.95
N VAL A 140 -9.38 6.88 8.65
CA VAL A 140 -8.62 5.62 8.67
C VAL A 140 -9.44 4.57 9.41
N SER A 141 -9.93 3.58 8.67
CA SER A 141 -10.80 2.53 9.17
C SER A 141 -10.05 1.27 9.58
N GLY A 142 -8.82 1.12 9.12
CA GLY A 142 -7.96 0.00 9.51
C GLY A 142 -6.54 0.14 9.01
N TYR A 143 -5.69 -0.75 9.50
CA TYR A 143 -4.29 -0.89 9.09
C TYR A 143 -4.00 -2.32 8.70
N LEU A 144 -3.17 -2.52 7.68
CA LEU A 144 -2.56 -3.78 7.34
C LEU A 144 -1.08 -3.71 7.72
N ILE A 145 -0.67 -4.53 8.68
CA ILE A 145 0.69 -4.57 9.21
C ILE A 145 1.36 -5.85 8.74
N THR A 146 2.49 -5.73 8.04
CA THR A 146 3.22 -6.88 7.51
C THR A 146 3.99 -7.61 8.60
N HIS A 147 4.61 -6.85 9.52
CA HIS A 147 5.34 -7.35 10.69
C HIS A 147 5.48 -6.25 11.76
N ALA A 148 5.89 -6.62 12.98
CA ALA A 148 5.80 -5.74 14.15
C ALA A 148 7.14 -5.07 14.53
N HIS A 149 8.03 -4.78 13.56
CA HIS A 149 9.19 -3.92 13.83
C HIS A 149 8.76 -2.46 14.01
N LEU A 150 9.55 -1.71 14.76
CA LEU A 150 9.17 -0.38 15.22
C LEU A 150 8.95 0.60 14.06
N ASP A 151 9.79 0.54 13.03
CA ASP A 151 9.70 1.35 11.81
C ASP A 151 8.46 1.03 10.94
N HIS A 152 7.69 0.00 11.30
CA HIS A 152 6.40 -0.34 10.70
C HIS A 152 5.20 -0.04 11.59
N VAL A 153 5.39 0.25 12.89
CA VAL A 153 4.26 0.36 13.83
C VAL A 153 4.33 1.55 14.80
N GLN A 154 5.44 2.29 14.87
CA GLN A 154 5.64 3.32 15.89
C GLN A 154 4.54 4.39 15.90
N SER A 155 4.16 4.94 14.76
CA SER A 155 3.15 5.98 14.69
C SER A 155 1.75 5.43 15.00
N LEU A 156 1.45 4.20 14.59
CA LEU A 156 0.22 3.51 14.97
C LEU A 156 0.13 3.37 16.50
N ILE A 157 1.21 2.91 17.16
CA ILE A 157 1.23 2.77 18.61
C ILE A 157 1.00 4.12 19.28
N MET A 158 1.74 5.17 18.88
CA MET A 158 1.62 6.50 19.45
C MET A 158 0.25 7.15 19.26
N LEU A 159 -0.41 6.87 18.13
CA LEU A 159 -1.73 7.41 17.82
C LEU A 159 -2.85 6.69 18.61
N THR A 160 -2.61 5.44 19.03
CA THR A 160 -3.62 4.63 19.73
C THR A 160 -4.04 5.30 21.05
N GLY A 161 -5.33 5.51 21.21
CA GLY A 161 -5.92 6.23 22.35
C GLY A 161 -6.05 7.74 22.11
N SER A 162 -5.45 8.27 21.02
CA SER A 162 -5.54 9.67 20.62
C SER A 162 -6.12 9.84 19.21
N ALA A 163 -6.55 8.74 18.58
CA ALA A 163 -7.12 8.79 17.25
C ALA A 163 -8.33 9.74 17.20
N PRO A 164 -8.40 10.66 16.21
CA PRO A 164 -9.50 11.61 16.11
C PRO A 164 -10.83 10.87 15.89
N PRO A 165 -11.90 11.31 16.56
CA PRO A 165 -13.21 10.72 16.35
C PRO A 165 -13.67 11.00 14.93
N ARG A 166 -14.31 10.00 14.31
CA ARG A 166 -14.88 10.17 12.97
C ARG A 166 -15.95 11.25 13.01
N PRO A 167 -15.91 12.26 12.13
CA PRO A 167 -16.97 13.26 12.05
C PRO A 167 -18.31 12.56 11.76
N ASN A 168 -19.39 13.01 12.43
CA ASN A 168 -20.74 12.69 12.00
C ASN A 168 -20.95 13.36 10.63
N LEU A 169 -20.52 12.70 9.58
CA LEU A 169 -20.91 13.09 8.23
C LEU A 169 -22.43 12.93 8.21
N ALA A 170 -23.13 14.06 8.33
CA ALA A 170 -24.58 14.11 8.14
C ALA A 170 -24.85 13.30 6.88
N ALA A 171 -25.76 12.31 6.99
CA ALA A 171 -26.02 11.32 5.95
C ALA A 171 -25.95 12.00 4.59
N SER A 172 -24.84 11.83 3.89
CA SER A 172 -24.67 12.42 2.57
C SER A 172 -25.80 11.82 1.76
N ASN A 173 -26.57 12.66 1.05
CA ASN A 173 -27.72 12.25 0.24
C ASN A 173 -27.37 11.19 -0.83
N TYR A 174 -26.12 10.74 -0.85
CA TYR A 174 -25.54 9.76 -1.75
C TYR A 174 -25.15 8.43 -1.09
N ALA A 175 -25.24 8.28 0.23
CA ALA A 175 -24.98 7.00 0.86
C ALA A 175 -26.22 6.10 0.71
N PRO A 176 -26.16 5.01 -0.09
CA PRO A 176 -27.23 4.02 -0.02
C PRO A 176 -27.28 3.48 1.41
N VAL A 177 -28.48 3.34 1.94
CA VAL A 177 -28.82 2.92 3.31
C VAL A 177 -28.21 1.55 3.72
N SER A 178 -27.49 0.89 2.82
CA SER A 178 -26.94 -0.46 2.94
C SER A 178 -25.42 -0.53 3.08
N GLN A 179 -24.68 0.59 3.12
CA GLN A 179 -23.24 0.51 3.37
C GLN A 179 -22.97 0.19 4.85
N PRO A 180 -22.04 -0.75 5.13
CA PRO A 180 -21.65 -1.01 6.51
C PRO A 180 -21.09 0.28 7.13
N VAL A 181 -21.61 0.65 8.29
CA VAL A 181 -21.09 1.79 9.07
C VAL A 181 -19.63 1.46 9.40
N PRO A 182 -18.66 2.32 9.03
CA PRO A 182 -17.28 2.10 9.37
C PRO A 182 -17.10 1.90 10.87
N PRO A 183 -16.14 1.06 11.30
CA PRO A 183 -15.92 0.78 12.69
C PRO A 183 -15.63 2.05 13.49
N LEU A 184 -16.05 2.07 14.75
CA LEU A 184 -15.82 3.19 15.67
C LEU A 184 -14.35 3.37 16.01
N CYS A 185 -13.56 2.27 15.96
CA CYS A 185 -12.10 2.30 16.08
C CYS A 185 -11.45 1.52 14.93
N PRO A 186 -10.22 1.89 14.53
CA PRO A 186 -9.52 1.20 13.47
C PRO A 186 -9.27 -0.28 13.77
N ILE A 187 -9.35 -1.12 12.74
CA ILE A 187 -9.03 -2.54 12.84
C ILE A 187 -7.63 -2.77 12.28
N VAL A 188 -6.79 -3.46 13.04
CA VAL A 188 -5.44 -3.84 12.60
C VAL A 188 -5.46 -5.26 12.07
N TYR A 189 -5.12 -5.41 10.81
CA TYR A 189 -5.02 -6.66 10.08
C TYR A 189 -3.56 -7.10 9.96
N GLY A 190 -3.32 -8.39 9.98
CA GLY A 190 -2.01 -9.00 9.81
C GLY A 190 -2.09 -10.50 10.05
N THR A 191 -0.94 -11.20 10.04
CA THR A 191 -0.90 -12.59 10.50
C THR A 191 -1.11 -12.65 12.02
N THR A 192 -1.56 -13.79 12.52
CA THR A 192 -1.68 -14.00 13.98
C THR A 192 -0.37 -13.67 14.70
N GLY A 193 0.76 -14.18 14.18
CA GLY A 193 2.08 -13.94 14.79
C GLY A 193 2.50 -12.49 14.79
N THR A 194 2.20 -11.74 13.73
CA THR A 194 2.44 -10.29 13.66
C THR A 194 1.62 -9.55 14.71
N LEU A 195 0.32 -9.84 14.80
CA LEU A 195 -0.57 -9.15 15.74
C LEU A 195 -0.26 -9.51 17.19
N GLU A 196 0.19 -10.74 17.49
CA GLU A 196 0.66 -11.13 18.81
C GLU A 196 1.89 -10.32 19.22
N LYS A 197 2.87 -10.17 18.32
CA LYS A 197 4.05 -9.35 18.58
C LYS A 197 3.67 -7.88 18.79
N LEU A 198 2.80 -7.31 17.93
CA LEU A 198 2.29 -5.95 18.10
C LEU A 198 1.56 -5.76 19.44
N SER A 199 0.76 -6.74 19.86
CA SER A 199 0.00 -6.66 21.12
C SER A 199 0.89 -6.52 22.36
N THR A 200 2.15 -6.96 22.29
CA THR A 200 3.11 -6.80 23.41
C THR A 200 3.44 -5.34 23.73
N ALA A 201 3.30 -4.44 22.76
CA ALA A 201 3.47 -3.01 23.01
C ALA A 201 2.37 -2.44 23.94
N TYR A 202 1.20 -3.09 23.99
CA TYR A 202 0.02 -2.63 24.70
C TYR A 202 -0.24 -3.35 26.03
N THR A 203 0.82 -3.78 26.69
CA THR A 203 0.75 -4.49 27.98
C THR A 203 0.77 -3.56 29.19
N GLY A 204 0.64 -2.26 29.00
CA GLY A 204 0.77 -1.27 30.06
C GLY A 204 2.21 -0.90 30.39
N GLN A 205 3.22 -1.59 29.83
CA GLN A 205 4.64 -1.30 30.06
C GLN A 205 5.22 -0.29 29.06
N ILE A 206 4.87 -0.43 27.77
CA ILE A 206 5.32 0.49 26.71
C ILE A 206 4.19 1.46 26.36
N TRP A 207 2.97 0.94 26.17
CA TRP A 207 1.76 1.71 25.88
C TRP A 207 0.59 1.18 26.69
N PRO A 208 -0.43 2.00 27.00
CA PRO A 208 -1.61 1.56 27.75
C PRO A 208 -2.34 0.37 27.08
N GLU A 209 -3.10 -0.39 27.88
CA GLU A 209 -3.89 -1.55 27.44
C GLU A 209 -5.13 -1.11 26.63
N LEU A 210 -4.94 -0.68 25.37
CA LEU A 210 -5.96 -0.08 24.51
C LEU A 210 -6.35 -0.99 23.33
N VAL A 211 -5.96 -2.25 23.36
CA VAL A 211 -6.15 -3.19 22.25
C VAL A 211 -7.06 -4.34 22.65
N ALA A 212 -8.00 -4.68 21.76
CA ALA A 212 -8.82 -5.88 21.87
C ALA A 212 -8.63 -6.79 20.66
N TRP A 213 -8.88 -8.07 20.82
CA TRP A 213 -8.94 -9.05 19.73
C TRP A 213 -10.37 -9.21 19.25
N VAL A 214 -10.55 -9.53 17.96
CA VAL A 214 -11.86 -9.95 17.46
C VAL A 214 -12.39 -11.15 18.24
N PRO A 215 -13.72 -11.24 18.49
CA PRO A 215 -14.33 -12.37 19.21
C PRO A 215 -13.94 -13.72 18.62
N GLY A 216 -13.74 -14.71 19.48
CA GLY A 216 -13.39 -16.08 19.10
C GLY A 216 -11.89 -16.37 19.02
N HIS A 217 -11.03 -15.37 18.92
CA HIS A 217 -9.59 -15.61 18.80
C HIS A 217 -8.94 -16.13 20.10
N ASN A 218 -9.46 -15.76 21.26
CA ASN A 218 -8.89 -16.16 22.57
C ASN A 218 -9.55 -17.39 23.22
N GLU A 219 -10.65 -17.90 22.68
CA GLU A 219 -11.38 -19.02 23.31
C GLU A 219 -10.62 -20.34 23.23
N ASP A 220 -9.84 -20.56 22.18
CA ASP A 220 -9.08 -21.81 22.00
C ASP A 220 -7.82 -21.89 22.88
N ARG A 221 -7.28 -20.77 23.35
CA ARG A 221 -6.05 -20.76 24.20
C ARG A 221 -6.28 -21.01 25.69
N LYS A 222 -7.50 -20.78 26.22
CA LYS A 222 -7.79 -21.00 27.63
C LYS A 222 -8.11 -22.48 27.97
N THR A 223 -8.08 -23.40 27.00
CA THR A 223 -8.56 -24.76 27.18
C THR A 223 -7.49 -25.86 27.24
N GLU A 224 -6.21 -25.53 27.38
CA GLU A 224 -5.15 -26.55 27.63
C GLU A 224 -4.88 -26.85 29.13
N ALA A 225 -5.86 -26.67 30.00
CA ALA A 225 -5.87 -27.39 31.25
C ALA A 225 -6.50 -28.76 31.01
N PRO A 226 -5.93 -29.89 31.52
CA PRO A 226 -6.41 -31.21 31.18
C PRO A 226 -7.83 -31.45 31.73
N LYS A 227 -8.82 -31.25 30.89
CA LYS A 227 -10.23 -31.52 31.22
C LYS A 227 -10.45 -33.01 31.20
N LYS A 228 -10.75 -33.60 32.40
CA LYS A 228 -11.33 -34.93 32.54
C LYS A 228 -12.51 -35.08 31.58
N ARG A 229 -12.44 -36.10 30.71
CA ARG A 229 -13.47 -36.45 29.71
C ARG A 229 -14.84 -36.59 30.39
N ARG A 230 -15.72 -35.60 30.21
CA ARG A 230 -17.16 -35.74 30.39
C ARG A 230 -17.78 -36.10 29.05
N LYS A 231 -18.44 -37.28 28.99
CA LYS A 231 -19.26 -37.67 27.83
C LYS A 231 -20.39 -36.66 27.67
N VAL A 232 -20.40 -35.93 26.56
CA VAL A 232 -21.50 -35.04 26.16
C VAL A 232 -22.31 -35.73 25.07
N ASN A 233 -23.61 -35.84 25.31
CA ASN A 233 -24.59 -36.40 24.38
C ASN A 233 -24.69 -35.58 23.10
N GLN A 234 -24.72 -36.29 21.97
CA GLN A 234 -24.97 -35.74 20.62
C GLN A 234 -26.43 -35.25 20.49
N ALA A 235 -26.70 -34.00 20.74
CA ALA A 235 -27.90 -33.32 20.26
C ALA A 235 -27.63 -31.81 20.31
N ASP A 236 -27.21 -31.24 19.20
CA ASP A 236 -27.50 -29.90 18.68
C ASP A 236 -26.50 -29.51 17.59
N LYS A 237 -26.68 -30.10 16.42
CA LYS A 237 -26.02 -29.61 15.20
C LYS A 237 -27.02 -28.77 14.39
N ARG A 238 -27.11 -27.49 14.67
CA ARG A 238 -27.55 -26.44 13.72
C ARG A 238 -27.24 -25.05 14.30
N LYS A 239 -25.95 -24.67 14.39
CA LYS A 239 -25.59 -23.24 14.46
C LYS A 239 -25.46 -22.73 13.01
N LYS A 240 -26.44 -21.89 12.60
CA LYS A 240 -26.35 -21.09 11.37
C LYS A 240 -25.10 -20.22 11.49
N SER A 241 -24.23 -20.26 10.48
CA SER A 241 -23.12 -19.31 10.33
C SER A 241 -23.70 -17.88 10.31
N LYS A 242 -23.44 -17.11 11.35
CA LYS A 242 -23.75 -15.68 11.39
C LYS A 242 -22.75 -14.96 10.48
N SER A 243 -23.25 -13.96 9.75
CA SER A 243 -22.40 -13.12 8.91
C SER A 243 -21.41 -12.32 9.77
N PRO A 244 -20.21 -11.95 9.25
CA PRO A 244 -19.18 -11.21 9.99
C PRO A 244 -19.65 -9.84 10.52
N GLU A 245 -20.72 -9.27 9.96
CA GLU A 245 -21.25 -7.94 10.35
C GLU A 245 -21.86 -7.89 11.77
N SER A 246 -22.23 -9.06 12.33
CA SER A 246 -22.80 -9.09 13.69
C SER A 246 -21.74 -8.97 14.78
N ASP A 247 -20.44 -9.23 14.44
CA ASP A 247 -19.40 -9.39 15.46
C ASP A 247 -18.76 -8.07 15.89
N THR A 248 -18.73 -7.05 15.03
CA THR A 248 -18.11 -5.75 15.40
C THR A 248 -18.84 -5.04 16.52
N ARG A 249 -20.18 -5.10 16.60
CA ARG A 249 -20.95 -4.51 17.71
C ARG A 249 -20.69 -5.22 19.04
N LEU A 250 -20.38 -6.52 19.03
CA LEU A 250 -20.07 -7.29 20.24
C LEU A 250 -18.74 -6.85 20.85
N ILE A 251 -17.72 -6.53 20.02
CA ILE A 251 -16.40 -6.10 20.48
C ILE A 251 -16.50 -4.85 21.37
N TYR A 252 -17.29 -3.86 20.98
CA TYR A 252 -17.44 -2.61 21.73
C TYR A 252 -18.14 -2.78 23.06
N ASN A 253 -19.03 -3.78 23.17
CA ASN A 253 -19.72 -4.08 24.42
C ASN A 253 -18.81 -4.85 25.41
N GLU A 254 -17.88 -5.65 24.89
CA GLU A 254 -16.96 -6.44 25.72
C GLU A 254 -15.70 -5.67 26.12
N HIS A 255 -15.26 -4.70 25.28
CA HIS A 255 -14.04 -3.92 25.49
C HIS A 255 -14.29 -2.41 25.26
N PRO A 256 -15.02 -1.74 26.17
CA PRO A 256 -15.42 -0.34 25.98
C PRO A 256 -14.23 0.65 25.92
N ASN A 257 -13.06 0.24 26.40
CA ASN A 257 -11.82 1.06 26.38
C ASN A 257 -10.89 0.74 25.20
N ALA A 258 -11.24 -0.21 24.33
CA ALA A 258 -10.40 -0.53 23.20
C ALA A 258 -10.38 0.60 22.17
N SER A 259 -9.18 1.03 21.80
CA SER A 259 -8.94 2.03 20.74
C SER A 259 -8.48 1.40 19.43
N LEU A 260 -8.08 0.13 19.47
CA LEU A 260 -7.76 -0.70 18.30
C LEU A 260 -8.34 -2.11 18.47
N VAL A 261 -8.68 -2.74 17.35
CA VAL A 261 -9.11 -4.13 17.30
C VAL A 261 -8.17 -4.92 16.42
N LEU A 262 -7.59 -6.00 16.96
CA LEU A 262 -6.70 -6.90 16.22
C LEU A 262 -7.53 -7.99 15.54
N SER A 263 -7.41 -8.10 14.22
CA SER A 263 -8.14 -9.04 13.38
C SER A 263 -7.18 -9.84 12.49
N PRO A 264 -6.81 -11.06 12.88
CA PRO A 264 -5.91 -11.88 12.09
C PRO A 264 -6.55 -12.31 10.78
N LEU A 265 -5.78 -12.18 9.69
CA LEU A 265 -6.13 -12.68 8.37
C LEU A 265 -5.48 -14.05 8.15
N GLN A 266 -6.20 -14.93 7.45
CA GLN A 266 -5.66 -16.22 7.05
C GLN A 266 -4.68 -16.06 5.90
N THR A 267 -3.50 -16.68 6.02
CA THR A 267 -2.52 -16.74 4.94
C THR A 267 -2.91 -17.77 3.88
N ASN A 268 -2.44 -17.60 2.65
CA ASN A 268 -2.67 -18.50 1.51
C ASN A 268 -4.17 -18.79 1.25
N SER A 269 -5.03 -17.83 1.56
CA SER A 269 -6.50 -17.94 1.41
C SER A 269 -6.99 -17.11 0.22
N PRO A 270 -8.23 -17.28 -0.25
CA PRO A 270 -8.87 -16.34 -1.16
C PRO A 270 -8.88 -14.91 -0.59
N PRO A 271 -9.11 -13.87 -1.42
CA PRO A 271 -9.20 -12.50 -0.95
C PRO A 271 -10.22 -12.35 0.18
N GLN A 272 -9.78 -11.78 1.30
CA GLN A 272 -10.60 -11.53 2.48
C GLN A 272 -11.02 -10.05 2.46
N SER A 273 -12.33 -9.80 2.59
CA SER A 273 -12.87 -8.42 2.65
C SER A 273 -12.48 -7.78 3.97
N LEU A 274 -12.19 -6.49 3.92
CA LEU A 274 -11.84 -5.69 5.09
C LEU A 274 -13.07 -4.91 5.60
N ILE A 275 -13.28 -4.94 6.91
CA ILE A 275 -14.31 -4.12 7.54
C ILE A 275 -13.85 -2.65 7.48
N GLY A 276 -14.71 -1.75 6.99
CA GLY A 276 -14.39 -0.33 6.86
C GLY A 276 -13.65 0.06 5.57
N ALA A 277 -13.19 -0.93 4.77
CA ALA A 277 -12.66 -0.71 3.43
C ALA A 277 -13.29 -1.75 2.45
N PRO A 278 -14.62 -1.71 2.24
CA PRO A 278 -15.36 -2.80 1.59
C PRO A 278 -15.03 -3.02 0.12
N SER A 279 -14.46 -2.01 -0.56
CA SER A 279 -13.97 -2.14 -1.93
C SER A 279 -12.54 -2.70 -2.01
N LEU A 280 -11.96 -3.09 -0.88
CA LEU A 280 -10.64 -3.72 -0.81
C LEU A 280 -10.72 -5.14 -0.28
N GLY A 281 -10.04 -6.06 -0.97
CA GLY A 281 -9.81 -7.42 -0.51
C GLY A 281 -8.32 -7.68 -0.35
N VAL A 282 -7.95 -8.47 0.67
CA VAL A 282 -6.54 -8.77 0.96
C VAL A 282 -6.31 -10.27 0.95
N ARG A 283 -5.23 -10.71 0.29
CA ARG A 283 -4.66 -12.06 0.43
C ARG A 283 -3.26 -11.94 1.03
N LEU A 284 -3.04 -12.59 2.16
CA LEU A 284 -1.74 -12.62 2.83
C LEU A 284 -0.95 -13.88 2.48
N TYR A 285 0.35 -13.69 2.33
CA TYR A 285 1.34 -14.75 2.17
C TYR A 285 2.45 -14.56 3.20
N PRO A 286 2.91 -15.64 3.86
CA PRO A 286 4.00 -15.52 4.82
C PRO A 286 5.33 -15.24 4.10
N LEU A 287 6.15 -14.40 4.71
CA LEU A 287 7.53 -14.11 4.34
C LEU A 287 8.46 -14.43 5.49
N VAL A 288 9.75 -14.57 5.18
CA VAL A 288 10.81 -14.69 6.17
C VAL A 288 11.58 -13.37 6.20
N HIS A 289 11.72 -12.78 7.39
CA HIS A 289 12.51 -11.58 7.61
C HIS A 289 13.61 -11.86 8.64
N GLY A 290 14.64 -12.59 8.21
CA GLY A 290 15.74 -12.97 9.07
C GLY A 290 15.37 -13.99 10.16
N SER A 291 16.15 -14.01 11.24
CA SER A 291 15.93 -14.89 12.38
C SER A 291 16.29 -14.19 13.70
N THR A 292 15.60 -14.59 14.75
CA THR A 292 15.98 -14.29 16.13
C THR A 292 16.86 -15.42 16.67
N SER A 293 17.31 -15.30 17.92
CA SER A 293 18.03 -16.39 18.62
C SER A 293 17.17 -17.65 18.82
N LYS A 294 15.85 -17.56 18.68
CA LYS A 294 14.91 -18.63 18.99
C LYS A 294 14.21 -19.18 17.75
N GLU A 295 13.88 -18.32 16.79
CA GLU A 295 13.03 -18.68 15.66
C GLU A 295 13.27 -17.79 14.43
N THR A 296 12.73 -18.21 13.30
CA THR A 296 12.62 -17.39 12.10
C THR A 296 11.64 -16.23 12.37
N TYR A 297 12.06 -15.00 12.11
CA TYR A 297 11.16 -13.85 12.21
C TYR A 297 10.24 -13.82 10.99
N GLU A 298 8.94 -13.71 11.26
CA GLU A 298 7.90 -13.72 10.24
C GLU A 298 7.54 -12.30 9.80
N SER A 299 7.38 -12.11 8.50
CA SER A 299 6.77 -10.98 7.85
C SER A 299 5.68 -11.47 6.89
N SER A 300 5.04 -10.59 6.15
CA SER A 300 4.05 -10.98 5.15
C SER A 300 4.07 -10.11 3.91
N GLY A 301 3.67 -10.71 2.77
CA GLY A 301 3.32 -10.02 1.54
C GLY A 301 1.80 -10.05 1.34
N ALA A 302 1.24 -8.97 0.82
CA ALA A 302 -0.19 -8.79 0.64
C ALA A 302 -0.53 -8.42 -0.80
N PHE A 303 -1.42 -9.19 -1.44
CA PHE A 303 -2.13 -8.72 -2.62
C PHE A 303 -3.34 -7.92 -2.18
N ILE A 304 -3.36 -6.64 -2.49
CA ILE A 304 -4.48 -5.75 -2.25
C ILE A 304 -5.29 -5.66 -3.55
N ARG A 305 -6.50 -6.18 -3.52
CA ARG A 305 -7.40 -6.28 -4.69
C ARG A 305 -8.53 -5.29 -4.59
N HIS A 306 -8.79 -4.58 -5.69
CA HIS A 306 -10.02 -3.81 -5.85
C HIS A 306 -11.20 -4.77 -6.04
N MET A 307 -12.17 -4.66 -5.17
CA MET A 307 -13.41 -5.43 -5.16
C MET A 307 -14.60 -4.48 -5.37
N PRO A 308 -14.98 -4.19 -6.63
CA PRO A 308 -16.05 -3.24 -6.90
C PRO A 308 -17.34 -3.61 -6.15
N LEU A 309 -17.96 -2.63 -5.51
CA LEU A 309 -19.20 -2.87 -4.79
C LEU A 309 -20.32 -3.26 -5.76
N PRO A 310 -21.09 -4.33 -5.49
CA PRO A 310 -22.11 -4.82 -6.41
C PRO A 310 -23.23 -3.80 -6.71
N TYR A 311 -23.38 -2.77 -5.88
CA TYR A 311 -24.40 -1.72 -6.03
C TYR A 311 -24.02 -0.60 -7.00
N LEU A 312 -22.72 -0.45 -7.33
CA LEU A 312 -22.22 0.57 -8.26
C LEU A 312 -22.16 0.05 -9.70
N SER A 313 -22.33 -1.26 -9.90
CA SER A 313 -22.45 -1.81 -11.25
C SER A 313 -23.76 -1.33 -11.89
N PRO A 314 -23.73 -0.75 -13.10
CA PRO A 314 -24.97 -0.40 -13.83
C PRO A 314 -25.89 -1.63 -13.87
N LYS A 315 -27.14 -1.48 -13.44
CA LYS A 315 -28.12 -2.58 -13.52
C LYS A 315 -28.10 -3.11 -14.95
N PRO A 316 -27.92 -4.44 -15.18
CA PRO A 316 -27.95 -4.97 -16.53
C PRO A 316 -29.30 -4.60 -17.14
N VAL A 317 -29.26 -3.93 -18.29
CA VAL A 317 -30.45 -3.64 -19.08
C VAL A 317 -31.11 -5.00 -19.32
N THR A 318 -32.33 -5.13 -18.84
CA THR A 318 -33.10 -6.38 -18.87
C THR A 318 -33.15 -6.94 -20.28
N GLY A 319 -32.61 -8.14 -20.49
CA GLY A 319 -32.79 -8.92 -21.71
C GLY A 319 -31.55 -9.53 -22.31
N VAL A 320 -30.34 -9.05 -22.04
CA VAL A 320 -29.12 -9.65 -22.57
C VAL A 320 -28.36 -10.35 -21.45
N ARG A 321 -28.47 -11.66 -21.35
CA ARG A 321 -27.57 -12.48 -20.51
C ARG A 321 -26.15 -12.37 -21.07
N SER A 322 -25.41 -11.36 -20.65
CA SER A 322 -23.97 -11.30 -20.90
C SER A 322 -23.30 -12.51 -20.24
N ARG A 323 -22.82 -13.45 -21.08
CA ARG A 323 -21.97 -14.58 -20.61
C ARG A 323 -20.56 -14.14 -20.22
N ARG A 324 -20.29 -12.83 -20.15
CA ARG A 324 -18.99 -12.33 -19.69
C ARG A 324 -18.89 -12.55 -18.18
N LYS A 325 -17.91 -13.36 -17.77
CA LYS A 325 -17.50 -13.43 -16.35
C LYS A 325 -17.22 -12.01 -15.86
N PRO A 326 -17.63 -11.66 -14.62
CA PRO A 326 -17.23 -10.38 -14.03
C PRO A 326 -15.73 -10.21 -14.21
N LYS A 327 -15.30 -9.06 -14.73
CA LYS A 327 -13.87 -8.78 -14.89
C LYS A 327 -13.28 -8.73 -13.48
N GLU A 328 -12.35 -9.65 -13.16
CA GLU A 328 -11.70 -9.67 -11.85
C GLU A 328 -11.01 -8.32 -11.59
N GLY A 329 -11.14 -7.81 -10.36
CA GLY A 329 -10.58 -6.51 -9.98
C GLY A 329 -9.05 -6.47 -10.12
N LYS A 330 -8.53 -5.27 -10.38
CA LYS A 330 -7.08 -5.01 -10.37
C LYS A 330 -6.53 -5.24 -8.96
N GLU A 331 -5.22 -5.52 -8.88
CA GLU A 331 -4.53 -5.68 -7.61
C GLU A 331 -3.08 -5.19 -7.70
N PHE A 332 -2.49 -4.84 -6.57
CA PHE A 332 -1.06 -4.63 -6.44
C PHE A 332 -0.51 -5.52 -5.32
N LEU A 333 0.79 -5.84 -5.40
CA LEU A 333 1.49 -6.61 -4.39
C LEU A 333 2.28 -5.66 -3.50
N PHE A 334 2.03 -5.71 -2.19
CA PHE A 334 2.78 -4.99 -1.17
C PHE A 334 3.54 -6.01 -0.32
N LEU A 335 4.87 -5.95 -0.37
CA LEU A 335 5.75 -6.84 0.37
C LEU A 335 6.30 -6.11 1.60
N GLY A 336 6.18 -6.73 2.76
CA GLY A 336 6.96 -6.33 3.93
C GLY A 336 8.42 -6.76 3.80
N ASP A 337 9.20 -6.52 4.83
CA ASP A 337 10.61 -6.87 4.87
C ASP A 337 10.82 -8.36 4.65
N MET A 338 11.81 -8.72 3.83
CA MET A 338 11.96 -10.09 3.40
C MET A 338 13.40 -10.52 3.16
N GLU A 339 13.67 -11.78 3.45
CA GLU A 339 14.90 -12.49 3.07
C GLU A 339 14.78 -13.05 1.65
N SER A 340 15.90 -13.17 0.93
CA SER A 340 15.98 -13.78 -0.39
C SER A 340 16.83 -15.06 -0.38
N ALA A 341 16.55 -15.95 -1.34
CA ALA A 341 17.43 -17.08 -1.64
C ALA A 341 18.72 -16.67 -2.35
N TYR A 342 18.85 -15.41 -2.78
CA TYR A 342 20.05 -14.91 -3.46
C TYR A 342 21.31 -15.06 -2.64
N ARG A 343 22.41 -15.48 -3.32
CA ARG A 343 23.75 -15.54 -2.75
C ARG A 343 24.71 -14.73 -3.60
N LYS A 344 25.47 -13.87 -2.95
CA LYS A 344 26.62 -13.24 -3.58
C LYS A 344 27.75 -14.27 -3.75
N SER A 345 28.40 -14.29 -4.92
CA SER A 345 29.55 -15.19 -5.16
C SER A 345 30.63 -14.93 -4.10
N GLY A 346 31.16 -16.00 -3.49
CA GLY A 346 32.19 -15.92 -2.44
C GLY A 346 31.68 -15.70 -1.03
N GLU A 347 30.37 -15.56 -0.80
CA GLU A 347 29.82 -15.56 0.55
C GLU A 347 29.79 -16.97 1.15
N ASN A 348 30.54 -17.18 2.26
CA ASN A 348 30.31 -18.31 3.15
C ASN A 348 28.99 -18.04 3.88
N GLY A 349 27.90 -18.62 3.34
CA GLY A 349 26.53 -18.25 3.72
C GLY A 349 26.23 -18.56 5.18
N ALA A 350 26.09 -17.51 5.99
CA ALA A 350 25.35 -17.59 7.23
C ALA A 350 23.89 -18.03 6.91
N HIS A 351 23.40 -19.04 7.64
CA HIS A 351 22.00 -19.51 7.61
C HIS A 351 21.46 -20.06 6.29
N PRO A 352 22.02 -21.14 5.71
CA PRO A 352 21.55 -21.71 4.45
C PRO A 352 20.09 -22.21 4.53
N GLU A 353 19.67 -22.70 5.69
CA GLU A 353 18.28 -23.16 5.91
C GLU A 353 17.27 -22.01 5.88
N LEU A 354 17.63 -20.86 6.44
CA LEU A 354 16.82 -19.66 6.42
C LEU A 354 16.56 -19.19 4.99
N ARG A 355 17.61 -19.09 4.18
CA ARG A 355 17.51 -18.71 2.76
C ARG A 355 16.71 -19.71 1.93
N ALA A 356 16.89 -20.99 2.19
CA ALA A 356 16.10 -22.04 1.54
C ALA A 356 14.61 -21.95 1.92
N LYS A 357 14.31 -21.60 3.19
CA LYS A 357 12.94 -21.35 3.65
C LYS A 357 12.35 -20.10 2.97
N ALA A 358 13.12 -19.00 2.92
CA ALA A 358 12.72 -17.78 2.25
C ALA A 358 12.41 -18.03 0.76
N GLY A 359 13.30 -18.71 0.04
CA GLY A 359 13.07 -19.05 -1.36
C GLY A 359 11.81 -19.86 -1.63
N ARG A 360 11.47 -20.79 -0.73
CA ARG A 360 10.20 -21.54 -0.85
C ARG A 360 8.97 -20.66 -0.65
N PHE A 361 8.99 -19.74 0.32
CA PHE A 361 7.87 -18.83 0.58
C PHE A 361 7.72 -17.81 -0.54
N ASN A 362 8.83 -17.21 -0.96
CA ASN A 362 8.86 -16.23 -2.03
C ASN A 362 8.36 -16.82 -3.36
N SER A 363 8.76 -18.08 -3.67
CA SER A 363 8.31 -18.75 -4.90
C SER A 363 6.78 -18.85 -5.01
N VAL A 364 6.07 -19.10 -3.91
CA VAL A 364 4.60 -19.15 -3.88
C VAL A 364 4.00 -17.78 -4.22
N ILE A 365 4.59 -16.71 -3.68
CA ILE A 365 4.15 -15.33 -3.95
C ILE A 365 4.40 -14.97 -5.41
N TRP A 366 5.58 -15.34 -5.94
CA TRP A 366 5.95 -15.04 -7.33
C TRP A 366 5.11 -15.84 -8.34
N GLU A 367 4.74 -17.07 -8.02
CA GLU A 367 3.79 -17.84 -8.85
C GLU A 367 2.43 -17.14 -8.93
N GLU A 368 1.89 -16.64 -7.80
CA GLU A 368 0.62 -15.91 -7.79
C GLU A 368 0.74 -14.54 -8.47
N ALA A 369 1.86 -13.83 -8.26
CA ALA A 369 2.12 -12.56 -8.94
C ALA A 369 2.22 -12.74 -10.47
N ALA A 370 2.87 -13.81 -10.92
CA ALA A 370 2.95 -14.16 -12.36
C ALA A 370 1.56 -14.44 -12.94
N ARG A 371 0.73 -15.22 -12.22
CA ARG A 371 -0.66 -15.47 -12.64
C ARG A 371 -1.44 -14.16 -12.74
N SER A 372 -1.35 -13.31 -11.73
CA SER A 372 -2.00 -12.00 -11.72
C SER A 372 -1.51 -11.09 -12.85
N TRP A 373 -0.20 -11.13 -13.15
CA TRP A 373 0.39 -10.37 -14.25
C TRP A 373 -0.11 -10.85 -15.61
N ILE A 374 -0.11 -12.16 -15.85
CA ILE A 374 -0.61 -12.78 -17.09
C ILE A 374 -2.08 -12.45 -17.32
N GLU A 375 -2.90 -12.52 -16.27
CA GLU A 375 -4.34 -12.20 -16.30
C GLU A 375 -4.62 -10.69 -16.41
N GLY A 376 -3.61 -9.86 -16.35
CA GLY A 376 -3.77 -8.41 -16.46
C GLY A 376 -4.32 -7.73 -15.22
N ARG A 377 -4.25 -8.36 -14.06
CA ARG A 377 -4.73 -7.81 -12.78
C ARG A 377 -3.66 -7.03 -12.02
N LEU A 378 -2.41 -7.50 -12.03
CA LEU A 378 -1.32 -6.87 -11.29
C LEU A 378 -0.94 -5.52 -11.89
N CYS A 379 -0.99 -4.46 -11.09
CA CYS A 379 -0.69 -3.09 -11.48
C CYS A 379 0.72 -2.64 -11.06
N GLY A 380 1.29 -3.23 -10.01
CA GLY A 380 2.61 -2.88 -9.49
C GLY A 380 2.99 -3.73 -8.29
N ILE A 381 4.26 -3.64 -7.91
CA ILE A 381 4.83 -4.36 -6.77
C ILE A 381 5.59 -3.36 -5.92
N PHE A 382 5.30 -3.29 -4.62
CA PHE A 382 6.08 -2.60 -3.62
C PHE A 382 7.02 -3.62 -2.97
N ILE A 383 8.32 -3.38 -3.04
CA ILE A 383 9.35 -4.29 -2.52
C ILE A 383 10.47 -3.50 -1.86
N GLU A 384 10.95 -3.99 -0.73
CA GLU A 384 12.09 -3.39 -0.05
C GLU A 384 13.40 -3.53 -0.84
N CYS A 385 14.29 -2.55 -0.66
CA CYS A 385 15.70 -2.65 -1.00
C CYS A 385 16.50 -1.81 -0.01
N SER A 386 16.80 -2.39 1.15
CA SER A 386 17.30 -1.63 2.31
C SER A 386 18.73 -1.17 2.17
N TYR A 387 19.57 -1.92 1.46
CA TYR A 387 21.01 -1.69 1.39
C TYR A 387 21.51 -1.81 -0.03
N ASP A 388 22.59 -1.10 -0.35
CA ASP A 388 23.31 -1.26 -1.62
C ASP A 388 24.09 -2.57 -1.70
N SER A 389 24.62 -2.89 -2.89
CA SER A 389 25.33 -4.15 -3.16
C SER A 389 26.70 -4.26 -2.49
N SER A 390 27.24 -3.20 -1.87
CA SER A 390 28.53 -3.23 -1.17
C SER A 390 28.41 -3.90 0.19
N ARG A 391 27.22 -3.92 0.80
CA ARG A 391 26.99 -4.46 2.14
C ARG A 391 27.28 -5.96 2.19
N LEU A 392 27.95 -6.39 3.26
CA LEU A 392 28.25 -7.80 3.49
C LEU A 392 27.01 -8.58 3.90
N GLY A 393 26.86 -9.81 3.42
CA GLY A 393 25.70 -10.65 3.66
C GLY A 393 25.36 -10.88 5.13
N GLN A 394 26.39 -10.98 6.01
CA GLN A 394 26.20 -11.12 7.46
C GLN A 394 25.55 -9.88 8.13
N HIS A 395 25.54 -8.74 7.47
CA HIS A 395 24.97 -7.48 7.97
C HIS A 395 23.70 -7.06 7.24
N MET A 396 23.10 -7.96 6.48
CA MET A 396 21.83 -7.70 5.75
C MET A 396 20.61 -7.73 6.68
N TYR A 397 20.71 -8.41 7.82
CA TYR A 397 19.62 -8.49 8.84
C TYR A 397 18.25 -8.91 8.28
N GLY A 398 18.24 -9.77 7.26
CA GLY A 398 16.99 -10.24 6.65
C GLY A 398 16.39 -9.28 5.63
N HIS A 399 17.20 -8.38 5.06
CA HIS A 399 16.77 -7.42 4.04
C HIS A 399 17.37 -7.69 2.66
N LEU A 400 16.87 -6.97 1.67
CA LEU A 400 17.33 -7.08 0.28
C LEU A 400 18.37 -6.02 -0.09
N SER A 401 19.15 -6.37 -1.11
CA SER A 401 20.03 -5.47 -1.88
C SER A 401 19.62 -5.52 -3.37
N PRO A 402 20.08 -4.61 -4.23
CA PRO A 402 19.74 -4.59 -5.65
C PRO A 402 19.90 -5.93 -6.36
N PRO A 403 21.01 -6.69 -6.18
CA PRO A 403 21.13 -8.02 -6.76
C PRO A 403 20.09 -9.03 -6.24
N ALA A 404 19.70 -8.92 -4.95
CA ALA A 404 18.69 -9.80 -4.36
C ALA A 404 17.29 -9.45 -4.90
N VAL A 405 16.92 -8.17 -4.96
CA VAL A 405 15.67 -7.71 -5.60
C VAL A 405 15.61 -8.21 -7.05
N TYR A 406 16.69 -8.04 -7.80
CA TYR A 406 16.75 -8.45 -9.20
C TYR A 406 16.68 -9.99 -9.37
N HIS A 407 17.24 -10.75 -8.42
CA HIS A 407 17.06 -12.20 -8.34
C HIS A 407 15.60 -12.60 -8.17
N GLU A 408 14.90 -11.98 -7.22
CA GLU A 408 13.48 -12.24 -6.97
C GLU A 408 12.62 -11.90 -8.19
N LEU A 409 12.91 -10.79 -8.89
CA LEU A 409 12.22 -10.43 -10.14
C LEU A 409 12.52 -11.41 -11.28
N LYS A 410 13.71 -12.03 -11.33
CA LYS A 410 14.00 -13.12 -12.28
C LYS A 410 13.18 -14.37 -11.98
N VAL A 411 12.95 -14.68 -10.71
CA VAL A 411 12.06 -15.80 -10.33
C VAL A 411 10.64 -15.52 -10.82
N LEU A 412 10.10 -14.32 -10.56
CA LEU A 412 8.82 -13.88 -11.10
C LEU A 412 8.77 -14.00 -12.64
N ALA A 413 9.78 -13.47 -13.32
CA ALA A 413 9.89 -13.51 -14.78
C ALA A 413 9.87 -14.95 -15.33
N GLY A 414 10.53 -15.87 -14.65
CA GLY A 414 10.56 -17.30 -14.99
C GLY A 414 9.18 -17.96 -14.90
N HIS A 415 8.36 -17.56 -13.93
CA HIS A 415 6.96 -18.00 -13.82
C HIS A 415 6.05 -17.39 -14.91
N VAL A 416 6.36 -16.19 -15.40
CA VAL A 416 5.58 -15.55 -16.48
C VAL A 416 5.90 -16.18 -17.83
N SER A 417 7.18 -16.31 -18.17
CA SER A 417 7.63 -16.90 -19.43
C SER A 417 9.14 -17.20 -19.39
N GLN A 418 9.51 -18.38 -19.89
CA GLN A 418 10.92 -18.75 -20.06
C GLN A 418 11.51 -18.33 -21.41
N THR A 419 10.68 -17.88 -22.35
CA THR A 419 11.08 -17.63 -23.73
C THR A 419 10.98 -16.17 -24.17
N LYS A 420 10.21 -15.34 -23.46
CA LYS A 420 10.07 -13.91 -23.80
C LYS A 420 11.32 -13.14 -23.38
N THR A 421 11.76 -12.24 -24.22
CA THR A 421 12.91 -11.35 -23.95
C THR A 421 12.63 -10.27 -22.90
N ARG A 422 11.36 -9.90 -22.68
CA ARG A 422 10.91 -8.89 -21.68
C ARG A 422 9.61 -9.38 -21.04
N PRO A 423 9.68 -10.42 -20.17
CA PRO A 423 8.45 -11.06 -19.66
C PRO A 423 7.60 -10.15 -18.75
N LEU A 424 8.22 -9.12 -18.16
CA LEU A 424 7.59 -8.17 -17.23
C LEU A 424 7.45 -6.76 -17.82
N ASP A 425 7.36 -6.66 -19.16
CA ASP A 425 7.36 -5.38 -19.86
C ASP A 425 6.26 -4.42 -19.36
N GLY A 426 6.67 -3.26 -18.84
CA GLY A 426 5.79 -2.24 -18.26
C GLY A 426 5.38 -2.46 -16.80
N LEU A 427 5.85 -3.54 -16.13
CA LEU A 427 5.58 -3.73 -14.70
C LEU A 427 6.35 -2.69 -13.87
N LYS A 428 5.62 -1.98 -13.01
CA LYS A 428 6.17 -0.98 -12.08
C LYS A 428 6.60 -1.65 -10.78
N ILE A 429 7.85 -1.42 -10.39
CA ILE A 429 8.45 -1.91 -9.15
C ILE A 429 8.75 -0.71 -8.27
N PHE A 430 7.97 -0.55 -7.20
CA PHE A 430 8.15 0.51 -6.23
C PHE A 430 9.16 0.07 -5.19
N ILE A 431 10.34 0.72 -5.19
CA ILE A 431 11.45 0.41 -4.28
C ILE A 431 11.25 1.18 -2.98
N THR A 432 11.04 0.44 -1.90
CA THR A 432 10.73 0.97 -0.57
C THR A 432 11.77 0.55 0.46
N HIS A 433 11.62 1.02 1.69
CA HIS A 433 12.39 0.61 2.87
C HIS A 433 13.91 0.84 2.74
N ILE A 434 14.31 1.85 1.96
CA ILE A 434 15.72 2.22 1.85
C ILE A 434 16.19 2.75 3.21
N LYS A 435 17.28 2.18 3.72
CA LYS A 435 17.91 2.65 4.96
C LYS A 435 18.97 3.70 4.64
N GLU A 436 18.68 4.94 4.99
CA GLU A 436 19.61 6.04 4.71
C GLU A 436 20.93 5.89 5.50
N SER A 437 22.03 6.30 4.88
CA SER A 437 23.34 6.29 5.51
C SER A 437 23.52 7.54 6.37
N LEU A 438 23.95 7.35 7.62
CA LEU A 438 24.30 8.45 8.53
C LEU A 438 25.76 8.92 8.35
N VAL A 439 26.49 8.34 7.42
CA VAL A 439 27.84 8.75 7.05
C VAL A 439 27.89 9.15 5.58
N PRO A 440 28.65 10.20 5.23
CA PRO A 440 28.77 10.64 3.86
C PRO A 440 29.33 9.52 2.95
N HIS A 441 28.70 9.34 1.79
CA HIS A 441 29.29 8.48 0.75
C HIS A 441 30.48 9.20 0.07
N PRO A 442 31.57 8.51 -0.28
CA PRO A 442 32.74 9.12 -0.91
C PRO A 442 32.44 9.93 -2.19
N GLU A 443 31.42 9.52 -2.94
CA GLU A 443 30.97 10.20 -4.16
C GLU A 443 29.93 11.31 -3.90
N GLY A 444 29.61 11.61 -2.65
CA GLY A 444 28.57 12.59 -2.30
C GLY A 444 27.14 12.16 -2.62
N LYS A 445 26.92 10.90 -2.98
CA LYS A 445 25.61 10.34 -3.31
C LYS A 445 24.86 9.90 -2.06
N THR A 446 23.55 10.00 -2.09
CA THR A 446 22.65 9.44 -1.07
C THR A 446 22.48 7.94 -1.28
N GLN A 447 22.07 7.22 -0.23
CA GLN A 447 21.86 5.78 -0.31
C GLN A 447 20.85 5.38 -1.38
N HIS A 448 19.76 6.17 -1.50
CA HIS A 448 18.74 5.89 -2.50
C HIS A 448 19.24 6.10 -3.96
N GLU A 449 20.08 7.11 -4.21
CA GLU A 449 20.67 7.30 -5.55
C GLU A 449 21.56 6.11 -5.96
N ILE A 450 22.32 5.57 -4.99
CA ILE A 450 23.18 4.40 -5.22
C ILE A 450 22.34 3.16 -5.54
N ILE A 451 21.32 2.87 -4.71
CA ILE A 451 20.45 1.70 -4.89
C ILE A 451 19.70 1.77 -6.22
N MET A 452 19.11 2.91 -6.54
CA MET A 452 18.36 3.08 -7.79
C MET A 452 19.26 2.94 -9.01
N ALA A 453 20.46 3.51 -8.98
CA ALA A 453 21.44 3.36 -10.07
C ALA A 453 21.86 1.88 -10.26
N GLN A 454 22.09 1.14 -9.18
CA GLN A 454 22.43 -0.28 -9.25
C GLN A 454 21.28 -1.13 -9.82
N LEU A 455 20.03 -0.84 -9.45
CA LEU A 455 18.85 -1.53 -10.01
C LEU A 455 18.68 -1.24 -11.51
N GLN A 456 18.87 0.01 -11.93
CA GLN A 456 18.80 0.40 -13.34
C GLN A 456 19.88 -0.27 -14.19
N GLU A 457 21.09 -0.41 -13.67
CA GLU A 457 22.18 -1.11 -14.37
C GLU A 457 21.88 -2.61 -14.50
N LEU A 458 21.35 -3.25 -13.44
CA LEU A 458 20.93 -4.65 -13.51
C LEU A 458 19.80 -4.86 -14.55
N GLU A 459 18.86 -3.92 -14.67
CA GLU A 459 17.77 -4.01 -15.66
C GLU A 459 18.26 -3.80 -17.08
N LYS A 460 19.21 -2.88 -17.30
CA LYS A 460 19.85 -2.65 -18.59
C LYS A 460 20.50 -3.92 -19.14
N ASP A 461 21.15 -4.71 -18.25
CA ASP A 461 21.77 -5.99 -18.63
C ASP A 461 20.75 -7.12 -18.72
N GLY A 462 19.85 -7.23 -17.76
CA GLY A 462 18.96 -8.38 -17.61
C GLY A 462 17.66 -8.28 -18.40
N LYS A 463 17.23 -7.08 -18.78
CA LYS A 463 16.11 -6.80 -19.71
C LYS A 463 14.80 -7.50 -19.36
N LEU A 464 14.39 -7.46 -18.08
CA LEU A 464 13.11 -8.01 -17.65
C LEU A 464 11.91 -7.18 -18.16
N GLY A 465 12.14 -5.89 -18.45
CA GLY A 465 11.12 -4.93 -18.90
C GLY A 465 10.45 -4.18 -17.77
N VAL A 466 11.02 -4.21 -16.56
CA VAL A 466 10.47 -3.51 -15.40
C VAL A 466 10.86 -2.05 -15.35
N ALA A 467 10.05 -1.22 -14.69
CA ALA A 467 10.38 0.16 -14.35
C ALA A 467 10.54 0.27 -12.83
N PHE A 468 11.72 0.64 -12.36
CA PHE A 468 11.97 0.93 -10.96
C PHE A 468 11.57 2.36 -10.61
N ILE A 469 10.76 2.51 -9.58
CA ILE A 469 10.24 3.78 -9.09
C ILE A 469 10.53 3.87 -7.59
N ARG A 470 11.06 4.99 -7.13
CA ARG A 470 11.19 5.29 -5.71
C ARG A 470 9.99 6.12 -5.26
N PRO A 471 9.10 5.61 -4.41
CA PRO A 471 8.08 6.43 -3.77
C PRO A 471 8.75 7.42 -2.81
N VAL A 472 8.32 8.67 -2.86
CA VAL A 472 8.81 9.71 -1.96
C VAL A 472 7.68 10.17 -1.05
N LYS A 473 8.00 10.54 0.17
CA LYS A 473 7.07 11.13 1.12
C LYS A 473 6.33 12.31 0.50
N GLY A 474 5.00 12.26 0.50
CA GLY A 474 4.12 13.23 -0.15
C GLY A 474 3.63 12.83 -1.54
N ASP A 475 4.18 11.79 -2.16
CA ASP A 475 3.71 11.29 -3.44
C ASP A 475 2.27 10.77 -3.35
N ARG A 476 1.51 11.02 -4.42
CA ARG A 476 0.22 10.39 -4.67
C ARG A 476 0.35 9.48 -5.88
N ILE A 477 0.21 8.18 -5.65
CA ILE A 477 0.41 7.13 -6.65
C ILE A 477 -0.94 6.61 -7.12
N GLY A 478 -1.20 6.71 -8.43
CA GLY A 478 -2.28 5.98 -9.09
C GLY A 478 -1.78 4.62 -9.60
N CYS A 479 -2.33 3.52 -9.09
CA CYS A 479 -1.98 2.19 -9.60
C CYS A 479 -2.75 1.90 -10.90
N ILE A 480 -2.06 2.11 -12.04
CA ILE A 480 -2.57 1.89 -13.40
C ILE A 480 -1.72 0.80 -14.05
N ARG A 481 -2.36 -0.12 -14.76
CA ARG A 481 -1.68 -0.94 -15.75
C ARG A 481 -1.85 -0.27 -17.12
N THR A 482 -0.83 0.40 -17.63
CA THR A 482 -0.80 0.92 -19.00
C THR A 482 0.36 0.30 -19.75
N SER A 483 0.12 -0.04 -21.01
CA SER A 483 1.18 -0.26 -22.01
C SER A 483 1.81 1.06 -22.47
N GLU A 484 1.30 2.19 -22.02
CA GLU A 484 1.78 3.52 -22.32
C GLU A 484 2.18 4.23 -21.01
N VAL A 485 3.35 4.85 -21.07
CA VAL A 485 3.88 5.69 -19.99
C VAL A 485 3.08 6.99 -19.98
N VAL A 486 2.08 7.09 -19.11
CA VAL A 486 1.52 8.41 -18.76
C VAL A 486 2.46 8.98 -17.71
N GLU A 487 3.36 9.83 -18.15
CA GLU A 487 4.12 10.70 -17.27
C GLU A 487 3.13 11.65 -16.58
N TRP A 488 2.88 11.41 -15.30
CA TRP A 488 2.33 12.46 -14.47
C TRP A 488 3.49 13.42 -14.19
N GLU A 489 3.39 14.63 -14.71
CA GLU A 489 4.26 15.73 -14.33
C GLU A 489 4.20 15.87 -12.79
N VAL A 490 5.20 15.33 -12.13
CA VAL A 490 5.57 15.77 -10.80
C VAL A 490 6.19 17.15 -11.05
N SER A 491 5.45 18.20 -10.76
CA SER A 491 5.99 19.55 -10.83
C SER A 491 7.09 19.71 -9.78
N TRP A 492 8.32 19.44 -10.20
CA TRP A 492 9.52 19.86 -9.49
C TRP A 492 9.71 21.36 -9.75
N GLU A 493 9.01 22.22 -9.02
CA GLU A 493 9.46 23.58 -8.79
C GLU A 493 10.05 23.66 -7.39
N GLY A 494 11.33 23.60 -7.35
CA GLY A 494 12.28 24.32 -6.51
C GLY A 494 12.25 24.08 -5.00
N LEU A 495 13.26 23.39 -4.51
CA LEU A 495 14.06 23.81 -3.35
C LEU A 495 15.52 23.72 -3.73
#